data_e8f7565d0f6a52ded894515c42004b8b
#
_entry.id   e8f7565d0f6a52ded894515c42004b8b
#
_cell.length_a   1.000
_cell.length_b   1.000
_cell.length_c   1.000
_cell.angle_alpha   90.00
_cell.angle_beta   90.00
_cell.angle_gamma   90.00
#
_symmetry.space_group_name_H-M   'P 1'
#
loop_
_entity.id
_entity.type
_entity.pdbx_description
1 polymer ?
#
loop_
_entity_poly.entity_id
_entity_poly.type
_entity_poly.pdbx_seq_one_letter_code
_entity_poly.pdbx_strand_id
1 'polypeptide(L)'
;KKQMIFADSVRIGGDHVTSDLSSGLQIPSNTAERIKTIHGGVIATSMDDREMIDVDGQTGDWDHDRRKFTRSEIIGIIRPRIEEILEEVYHKLQAARFDTLPSQRIVLTGGASQIPGMEGLASRILGQQVRLGRPLRVHGLPQAATGPDYAAPVGLALYAAHPQDECWDFDLPEKRMGAMPMKRAMQW
;
A
#
# COMPACT_ATOMS: atom_id res chain seq x y z
N LYS A 1 -4.02 8.44 25.71
CA LYS A 1 -4.86 8.64 24.51
C LYS A 1 -3.96 8.47 23.29
N LYS A 2 -4.40 7.75 22.28
CA LYS A 2 -3.72 7.68 20.99
C LYS A 2 -4.13 8.93 20.21
N GLN A 3 -3.16 9.68 19.71
CA GLN A 3 -3.38 10.93 19.01
C GLN A 3 -2.73 10.81 17.63
N MET A 4 -3.43 11.21 16.58
CA MET A 4 -2.82 11.34 15.26
C MET A 4 -2.08 12.68 15.22
N ILE A 5 -0.80 12.64 14.90
CA ILE A 5 0.08 13.82 14.87
C ILE A 5 0.46 14.26 13.47
N PHE A 6 0.28 13.38 12.47
CA PHE A 6 0.61 13.69 11.09
C PHE A 6 -0.14 12.74 10.13
N ALA A 7 -0.57 13.26 8.99
CA ALA A 7 -1.12 12.49 7.88
C ALA A 7 -0.66 13.10 6.56
N ASP A 8 -0.25 12.27 5.63
CA ASP A 8 0.13 12.68 4.27
C ASP A 8 -0.21 11.55 3.29
N SER A 9 -0.09 11.81 2.00
CA SER A 9 -0.39 10.85 0.93
C SER A 9 0.68 10.86 -0.15
N VAL A 10 0.89 9.69 -0.76
CA VAL A 10 1.71 9.48 -1.94
C VAL A 10 0.76 9.17 -3.10
N ARG A 11 1.03 9.73 -4.30
CA ARG A 11 0.13 9.59 -5.45
C ARG A 11 0.35 8.30 -6.25
N ILE A 12 1.23 7.42 -5.78
CA ILE A 12 1.52 6.12 -6.38
C ILE A 12 1.19 4.99 -5.39
N GLY A 13 0.72 3.86 -5.89
CA GLY A 13 0.28 2.73 -5.06
C GLY A 13 0.16 1.43 -5.84
N GLY A 14 -0.54 0.46 -5.29
CA GLY A 14 -0.68 -0.89 -5.86
C GLY A 14 -1.23 -0.95 -7.28
N ASP A 15 -2.10 -0.02 -7.66
CA ASP A 15 -2.67 0.04 -9.02
C ASP A 15 -1.61 0.43 -10.06
N HIS A 16 -0.60 1.22 -9.67
CA HIS A 16 0.52 1.54 -10.56
C HIS A 16 1.38 0.30 -10.83
N VAL A 17 1.58 -0.57 -9.84
CA VAL A 17 2.24 -1.88 -10.03
C VAL A 17 1.47 -2.74 -11.03
N THR A 18 0.14 -2.76 -10.93
CA THR A 18 -0.72 -3.49 -11.88
C THR A 18 -0.61 -2.91 -13.28
N SER A 19 -0.59 -1.59 -13.41
CA SER A 19 -0.41 -0.89 -14.69
C SER A 19 0.95 -1.19 -15.33
N ASP A 20 2.01 -1.21 -14.52
CA ASP A 20 3.36 -1.55 -15.00
C ASP A 20 3.44 -3.00 -15.48
N LEU A 21 2.84 -3.95 -14.74
CA LEU A 21 2.73 -5.34 -15.17
C LEU A 21 1.92 -5.47 -16.46
N SER A 22 0.77 -4.80 -16.54
CA SER A 22 -0.08 -4.80 -17.73
C SER A 22 0.67 -4.30 -18.96
N SER A 23 1.40 -3.20 -18.82
CA SER A 23 2.19 -2.60 -19.90
C SER A 23 3.44 -3.41 -20.23
N GLY A 24 4.19 -3.82 -19.22
CA GLY A 24 5.46 -4.55 -19.39
C GLY A 24 5.27 -5.94 -19.99
N LEU A 25 4.23 -6.65 -19.60
CA LEU A 25 3.90 -7.98 -20.11
C LEU A 25 2.91 -7.94 -21.28
N GLN A 26 2.35 -6.76 -21.62
CA GLN A 26 1.31 -6.58 -22.65
C GLN A 26 0.10 -7.49 -22.42
N ILE A 27 -0.44 -7.47 -21.22
CA ILE A 27 -1.58 -8.29 -20.77
C ILE A 27 -2.71 -7.40 -20.24
N PRO A 28 -3.95 -7.88 -20.19
CA PRO A 28 -5.06 -7.15 -19.59
C PRO A 28 -4.81 -6.81 -18.11
N SER A 29 -5.32 -5.67 -17.65
CA SER A 29 -5.13 -5.20 -16.27
C SER A 29 -5.68 -6.18 -15.21
N ASN A 30 -6.80 -6.85 -15.49
CA ASN A 30 -7.35 -7.88 -14.61
C ASN A 30 -6.42 -9.10 -14.48
N THR A 31 -5.77 -9.51 -15.58
CA THR A 31 -4.77 -10.56 -15.58
C THR A 31 -3.51 -10.11 -14.82
N ALA A 32 -3.06 -8.88 -15.04
CA ALA A 32 -1.93 -8.29 -14.32
C ALA A 32 -2.18 -8.24 -12.79
N GLU A 33 -3.37 -7.87 -12.37
CA GLU A 33 -3.77 -7.86 -10.95
C GLU A 33 -3.73 -9.27 -10.35
N ARG A 34 -4.23 -10.26 -11.08
CA ARG A 34 -4.17 -11.67 -10.66
C ARG A 34 -2.73 -12.14 -10.52
N ILE A 35 -1.87 -11.84 -11.49
CA ILE A 35 -0.45 -12.21 -11.46
C ILE A 35 0.27 -11.53 -10.30
N LYS A 36 0.05 -10.24 -10.09
CA LYS A 36 0.60 -9.50 -8.94
C LYS A 36 0.25 -10.18 -7.63
N THR A 37 -1.00 -10.62 -7.49
CA THR A 37 -1.52 -11.19 -6.23
C THR A 37 -1.01 -12.61 -5.99
N ILE A 38 -0.92 -13.43 -7.03
CA ILE A 38 -0.61 -14.87 -6.89
C ILE A 38 0.90 -15.13 -7.02
N HIS A 39 1.55 -14.47 -7.98
CA HIS A 39 2.95 -14.75 -8.35
C HIS A 39 3.90 -13.58 -8.06
N GLY A 40 3.35 -12.45 -7.57
CA GLY A 40 4.15 -11.27 -7.26
C GLY A 40 5.17 -11.51 -6.16
N GLY A 41 6.17 -10.64 -6.14
CA GLY A 41 7.22 -10.61 -5.12
C GLY A 41 8.13 -9.40 -5.32
N VAL A 42 8.96 -9.09 -4.32
CA VAL A 42 9.98 -8.03 -4.41
C VAL A 42 11.39 -8.57 -4.20
N ILE A 43 11.53 -9.87 -3.94
CA ILE A 43 12.80 -10.55 -3.78
C ILE A 43 12.84 -11.68 -4.81
N ALA A 44 13.79 -11.61 -5.76
CA ALA A 44 14.04 -12.68 -6.71
C ALA A 44 15.10 -13.64 -6.15
N THR A 45 14.89 -14.92 -6.41
CA THR A 45 15.82 -16.01 -6.10
C THR A 45 16.19 -16.75 -7.38
N SER A 46 17.25 -17.55 -7.35
CA SER A 46 17.65 -18.37 -8.50
C SER A 46 16.60 -19.43 -8.90
N MET A 47 15.64 -19.70 -8.05
CA MET A 47 14.51 -20.60 -8.37
C MET A 47 13.46 -19.91 -9.23
N ASP A 48 13.28 -18.59 -9.04
CA ASP A 48 12.28 -17.79 -9.75
C ASP A 48 12.61 -17.66 -11.26
N ASP A 49 13.88 -17.83 -11.66
CA ASP A 49 14.30 -17.86 -13.06
C ASP A 49 13.81 -19.13 -13.80
N ARG A 50 13.49 -20.19 -13.06
CA ARG A 50 13.03 -21.47 -13.59
C ARG A 50 11.52 -21.66 -13.46
N GLU A 51 10.87 -20.88 -12.62
CA GLU A 51 9.43 -20.93 -12.42
C GLU A 51 8.74 -20.20 -13.59
N MET A 52 8.13 -20.98 -14.48
CA MET A 52 7.38 -20.46 -15.63
C MET A 52 5.90 -20.30 -15.26
N ILE A 53 5.37 -19.11 -15.49
CA ILE A 53 3.99 -18.75 -15.23
C ILE A 53 3.27 -18.60 -16.56
N ASP A 54 2.22 -19.40 -16.75
CA ASP A 54 1.34 -19.30 -17.92
C ASP A 54 0.38 -18.12 -17.73
N VAL A 55 0.35 -17.24 -18.72
CA VAL A 55 -0.46 -16.01 -18.69
C VAL A 55 -1.34 -15.97 -19.92
N ASP A 56 -2.63 -15.81 -19.69
CA ASP A 56 -3.60 -15.64 -20.76
C ASP A 56 -3.44 -14.24 -21.39
N GLY A 57 -3.30 -14.17 -22.71
CA GLY A 57 -3.11 -12.94 -23.46
C GLY A 57 -4.40 -12.11 -23.63
N GLN A 58 -4.31 -11.10 -24.50
CA GLN A 58 -5.39 -10.11 -24.68
C GLN A 58 -6.59 -10.60 -25.52
N THR A 59 -6.38 -11.58 -26.38
CA THR A 59 -7.36 -11.92 -27.42
C THR A 59 -8.45 -12.90 -26.99
N GLY A 60 -8.33 -13.51 -25.81
CA GLY A 60 -9.31 -14.48 -25.32
C GLY A 60 -9.35 -15.79 -26.13
N ASP A 61 -8.50 -15.94 -27.10
CA ASP A 61 -8.33 -17.16 -27.90
C ASP A 61 -7.36 -18.09 -27.17
N TRP A 62 -7.92 -19.05 -26.47
CA TRP A 62 -7.25 -19.91 -25.49
C TRP A 62 -6.07 -20.71 -26.02
N ASP A 63 -5.95 -20.85 -27.34
CA ASP A 63 -4.95 -21.73 -27.96
C ASP A 63 -3.76 -20.98 -28.59
N HIS A 64 -3.90 -19.68 -28.90
CA HIS A 64 -2.91 -18.95 -29.68
C HIS A 64 -2.22 -17.79 -28.95
N ASP A 65 -2.68 -17.42 -27.75
CA ASP A 65 -2.18 -16.23 -27.03
C ASP A 65 -1.65 -16.54 -25.60
N ARG A 66 -1.28 -17.80 -25.34
CA ARG A 66 -0.61 -18.16 -24.09
C ARG A 66 0.83 -17.69 -24.13
N ARG A 67 1.14 -16.77 -23.22
CA ARG A 67 2.50 -16.31 -22.99
C ARG A 67 3.05 -16.95 -21.72
N LYS A 68 4.35 -17.18 -21.72
CA LYS A 68 5.05 -17.69 -20.53
C LYS A 68 6.06 -16.67 -20.10
N PHE A 69 6.02 -16.33 -18.83
CA PHE A 69 6.97 -15.44 -18.20
C PHE A 69 7.62 -16.15 -17.02
N THR A 70 8.88 -15.87 -16.77
CA THR A 70 9.50 -16.33 -15.53
C THR A 70 9.00 -15.49 -14.36
N ARG A 71 8.94 -16.08 -13.18
CA ARG A 71 8.60 -15.32 -11.96
C ARG A 71 9.60 -14.19 -11.72
N SER A 72 10.86 -14.39 -12.09
CA SER A 72 11.92 -13.37 -12.01
C SER A 72 11.60 -12.13 -12.87
N GLU A 73 11.06 -12.30 -14.08
CA GLU A 73 10.61 -11.19 -14.93
C GLU A 73 9.48 -10.40 -14.28
N ILE A 74 8.50 -11.09 -13.69
CA ILE A 74 7.39 -10.46 -12.96
C ILE A 74 7.91 -9.66 -11.78
N ILE A 75 8.80 -10.23 -10.97
CA ILE A 75 9.43 -9.56 -9.84
C ILE A 75 10.26 -8.35 -10.32
N GLY A 76 10.95 -8.48 -11.46
CA GLY A 76 11.72 -7.41 -12.08
C GLY A 76 10.90 -6.18 -12.45
N ILE A 77 9.59 -6.35 -12.75
CA ILE A 77 8.67 -5.25 -13.01
C ILE A 77 8.09 -4.68 -11.70
N ILE A 78 7.70 -5.55 -10.77
CA ILE A 78 7.05 -5.16 -9.51
C ILE A 78 8.00 -4.38 -8.60
N ARG A 79 9.20 -4.89 -8.41
CA ARG A 79 10.15 -4.40 -7.42
C ARG A 79 10.51 -2.92 -7.58
N PRO A 80 10.89 -2.42 -8.78
CA PRO A 80 11.25 -1.01 -8.94
C PRO A 80 10.11 -0.06 -8.55
N ARG A 81 8.87 -0.41 -8.89
CA ARG A 81 7.70 0.40 -8.52
C ARG A 81 7.44 0.38 -7.02
N ILE A 82 7.63 -0.73 -6.36
CA ILE A 82 7.52 -0.80 -4.90
C ILE A 82 8.65 -0.02 -4.22
N GLU A 83 9.88 -0.09 -4.75
CA GLU A 83 11.00 0.72 -4.25
C GLU A 83 10.68 2.22 -4.36
N GLU A 84 10.17 2.69 -5.51
CA GLU A 84 9.73 4.08 -5.70
C GLU A 84 8.66 4.51 -4.70
N ILE A 85 7.63 3.68 -4.48
CA ILE A 85 6.59 3.97 -3.48
C ILE A 85 7.18 4.14 -2.08
N LEU A 86 8.08 3.24 -1.69
CA LEU A 86 8.70 3.26 -0.37
C LEU A 86 9.67 4.44 -0.19
N GLU A 87 10.39 4.82 -1.24
CA GLU A 87 11.28 5.99 -1.27
C GLU A 87 10.47 7.28 -1.14
N GLU A 88 9.35 7.42 -1.83
CA GLU A 88 8.45 8.57 -1.68
C GLU A 88 7.89 8.67 -0.25
N VAL A 89 7.50 7.55 0.35
CA VAL A 89 7.09 7.49 1.76
C VAL A 89 8.24 7.92 2.66
N TYR A 90 9.45 7.43 2.42
CA TYR A 90 10.64 7.79 3.18
C TYR A 90 10.92 9.29 3.14
N HIS A 91 10.88 9.91 1.95
CA HIS A 91 11.07 11.36 1.80
C HIS A 91 10.03 12.17 2.57
N LYS A 92 8.77 11.74 2.58
CA LYS A 92 7.72 12.40 3.37
C LYS A 92 7.93 12.25 4.87
N LEU A 93 8.37 11.09 5.33
CA LEU A 93 8.70 10.87 6.73
C LEU A 93 9.90 11.72 7.18
N GLN A 94 10.93 11.85 6.34
CA GLN A 94 12.06 12.75 6.60
C GLN A 94 11.63 14.21 6.66
N ALA A 95 10.81 14.67 5.70
CA ALA A 95 10.31 16.04 5.68
C ALA A 95 9.50 16.38 6.96
N ALA A 96 8.80 15.39 7.49
CA ALA A 96 8.06 15.49 8.75
C ALA A 96 8.92 15.22 10.01
N ARG A 97 10.23 14.99 9.85
CA ARG A 97 11.20 14.70 10.93
C ARG A 97 10.90 13.44 11.74
N PHE A 98 10.22 12.48 11.16
CA PHE A 98 9.97 11.19 11.81
C PHE A 98 11.21 10.28 11.87
N ASP A 99 12.21 10.51 11.03
CA ASP A 99 13.49 9.80 11.02
C ASP A 99 14.33 10.03 12.30
N THR A 100 14.09 11.14 12.98
CA THR A 100 14.84 11.53 14.19
C THR A 100 14.32 10.91 15.49
N LEU A 101 13.16 10.25 15.45
CA LEU A 101 12.55 9.66 16.64
C LEU A 101 13.13 8.27 16.92
N PRO A 102 13.72 8.02 18.11
CA PRO A 102 14.23 6.69 18.45
C PRO A 102 13.09 5.69 18.63
N SER A 103 13.35 4.44 18.24
CA SER A 103 12.45 3.29 18.47
C SER A 103 11.09 3.35 17.75
N GLN A 104 11.05 3.88 16.55
CA GLN A 104 9.83 3.82 15.73
C GLN A 104 9.58 2.41 15.22
N ARG A 105 8.30 2.06 15.18
CA ARG A 105 7.82 0.82 14.56
C ARG A 105 6.86 1.19 13.44
N ILE A 106 7.21 0.78 12.23
CA ILE A 106 6.37 1.00 11.06
C ILE A 106 5.42 -0.18 10.91
N VAL A 107 4.17 0.13 10.63
CA VAL A 107 3.15 -0.88 10.34
C VAL A 107 2.67 -0.66 8.91
N LEU A 108 2.91 -1.64 8.04
CA LEU A 108 2.35 -1.67 6.69
C LEU A 108 1.02 -2.41 6.71
N THR A 109 0.03 -1.89 5.99
CA THR A 109 -1.28 -2.51 5.85
C THR A 109 -1.86 -2.21 4.46
N GLY A 110 -2.98 -2.83 4.12
CA GLY A 110 -3.55 -2.75 2.78
C GLY A 110 -3.09 -3.91 1.88
N GLY A 111 -3.75 -4.09 0.74
CA GLY A 111 -3.53 -5.24 -0.16
C GLY A 111 -2.09 -5.37 -0.64
N ALA A 112 -1.48 -4.28 -1.11
CA ALA A 112 -0.10 -4.30 -1.62
C ALA A 112 0.95 -4.64 -0.55
N SER A 113 0.66 -4.45 0.73
CA SER A 113 1.57 -4.84 1.81
C SER A 113 1.80 -6.34 1.91
N GLN A 114 0.92 -7.14 1.30
CA GLN A 114 0.97 -8.61 1.32
C GLN A 114 1.90 -9.20 0.24
N ILE A 115 2.46 -8.37 -0.64
CA ILE A 115 3.41 -8.84 -1.66
C ILE A 115 4.62 -9.50 -0.95
N PRO A 116 4.97 -10.74 -1.31
CA PRO A 116 6.08 -11.47 -0.70
C PRO A 116 7.39 -10.66 -0.70
N GLY A 117 8.04 -10.56 0.47
CA GLY A 117 9.27 -9.80 0.65
C GLY A 117 9.09 -8.32 0.99
N MET A 118 7.86 -7.79 1.00
CA MET A 118 7.56 -6.37 1.27
C MET A 118 8.13 -5.89 2.61
N GLU A 119 7.96 -6.67 3.66
CA GLU A 119 8.41 -6.31 5.02
C GLU A 119 9.92 -6.07 5.10
N GLY A 120 10.70 -6.97 4.48
CA GLY A 120 12.15 -6.85 4.42
C GLY A 120 12.62 -5.69 3.54
N LEU A 121 11.99 -5.49 2.37
CA LEU A 121 12.30 -4.39 1.47
C LEU A 121 11.99 -3.04 2.13
N ALA A 122 10.82 -2.91 2.74
CA ALA A 122 10.42 -1.71 3.45
C ALA A 122 11.32 -1.40 4.65
N SER A 123 11.70 -2.43 5.45
CA SER A 123 12.63 -2.24 6.56
C SER A 123 13.99 -1.71 6.10
N ARG A 124 14.47 -2.16 4.95
CA ARG A 124 15.73 -1.71 4.37
C ARG A 124 15.66 -0.25 3.88
N ILE A 125 14.60 0.13 3.16
CA ILE A 125 14.45 1.47 2.59
C ILE A 125 14.12 2.50 3.69
N LEU A 126 13.20 2.16 4.58
CA LEU A 126 12.76 3.09 5.63
C LEU A 126 13.73 3.16 6.83
N GLY A 127 14.73 2.28 6.89
CA GLY A 127 15.72 2.25 7.96
C GLY A 127 15.16 1.91 9.35
N GLN A 128 13.95 1.34 9.41
CA GLN A 128 13.21 1.07 10.63
C GLN A 128 12.63 -0.34 10.61
N GLN A 129 12.29 -0.85 11.80
CA GLN A 129 11.62 -2.14 11.90
C GLN A 129 10.18 -2.04 11.37
N VAL A 130 9.88 -2.82 10.36
CA VAL A 130 8.55 -2.89 9.72
C VAL A 130 7.85 -4.18 10.11
N ARG A 131 6.55 -4.14 10.27
CA ARG A 131 5.69 -5.33 10.40
C ARG A 131 4.41 -5.15 9.59
N LEU A 132 3.80 -6.25 9.21
CA LEU A 132 2.47 -6.22 8.59
C LEU A 132 1.39 -6.01 9.66
N GLY A 133 0.48 -5.08 9.37
CA GLY A 133 -0.70 -4.78 10.18
C GLY A 133 -1.93 -5.52 9.66
N ARG A 134 -2.80 -5.89 10.60
CA ARG A 134 -4.10 -6.47 10.31
C ARG A 134 -5.16 -5.66 11.05
N PRO A 135 -6.44 -5.71 10.62
CA PRO A 135 -7.53 -5.10 11.35
C PRO A 135 -7.53 -5.55 12.81
N LEU A 136 -7.97 -4.67 13.69
CA LEU A 136 -8.23 -5.05 15.08
C LEU A 136 -9.25 -6.19 15.11
N ARG A 137 -9.15 -7.06 16.11
CA ARG A 137 -10.13 -8.12 16.32
C ARG A 137 -11.46 -7.48 16.71
N VAL A 138 -12.39 -7.47 15.77
CA VAL A 138 -13.76 -7.00 15.96
C VAL A 138 -14.64 -8.24 16.12
N HIS A 139 -15.49 -8.26 17.15
CA HIS A 139 -16.41 -9.36 17.36
C HIS A 139 -17.40 -9.45 16.19
N GLY A 140 -17.57 -10.62 15.62
CA GLY A 140 -18.45 -10.83 14.45
C GLY A 140 -17.81 -10.56 13.09
N LEU A 141 -16.51 -10.15 13.02
CA LEU A 141 -15.83 -10.00 11.75
C LEU A 141 -15.60 -11.37 11.11
N PRO A 142 -16.03 -11.58 9.84
CA PRO A 142 -15.75 -12.83 9.12
C PRO A 142 -14.25 -13.12 9.05
N GLN A 143 -13.87 -14.38 9.15
CA GLN A 143 -12.46 -14.79 9.09
C GLN A 143 -11.76 -14.32 7.80
N ALA A 144 -12.49 -14.31 6.68
CA ALA A 144 -12.01 -13.82 5.39
C ALA A 144 -11.66 -12.31 5.42
N ALA A 145 -12.23 -11.52 6.33
CA ALA A 145 -12.02 -10.08 6.43
C ALA A 145 -10.96 -9.68 7.47
N THR A 146 -10.08 -10.60 7.85
CA THR A 146 -9.02 -10.36 8.85
C THR A 146 -7.67 -10.02 8.25
N GLY A 147 -7.56 -10.01 6.92
CA GLY A 147 -6.34 -9.69 6.19
C GLY A 147 -5.98 -8.19 6.22
N PRO A 148 -4.74 -7.83 5.90
CA PRO A 148 -4.30 -6.42 5.79
C PRO A 148 -5.13 -5.59 4.81
N ASP A 149 -5.64 -6.19 3.76
CA ASP A 149 -6.51 -5.61 2.73
C ASP A 149 -7.84 -5.06 3.29
N TYR A 150 -8.31 -5.64 4.39
CA TYR A 150 -9.52 -5.19 5.08
C TYR A 150 -9.28 -4.13 6.15
N ALA A 151 -8.05 -3.66 6.35
CA ALA A 151 -7.75 -2.70 7.41
C ALA A 151 -8.51 -1.38 7.25
N ALA A 152 -8.62 -0.84 6.02
CA ALA A 152 -9.35 0.40 5.76
C ALA A 152 -10.89 0.22 5.92
N PRO A 153 -11.55 -0.78 5.30
CA PRO A 153 -12.99 -0.99 5.51
C PRO A 153 -13.36 -1.23 6.98
N VAL A 154 -12.59 -2.04 7.69
CA VAL A 154 -12.83 -2.30 9.12
C VAL A 154 -12.60 -1.04 9.95
N GLY A 155 -11.54 -0.28 9.65
CA GLY A 155 -11.26 1.00 10.31
C GLY A 155 -12.39 2.01 10.12
N LEU A 156 -12.91 2.14 8.90
CA LEU A 156 -14.06 3.02 8.60
C LEU A 156 -15.34 2.58 9.32
N ALA A 157 -15.61 1.28 9.38
CA ALA A 157 -16.76 0.75 10.11
C ALA A 157 -16.65 1.05 11.63
N LEU A 158 -15.47 0.87 12.21
CA LEU A 158 -15.21 1.21 13.62
C LEU A 158 -15.34 2.71 13.86
N TYR A 159 -14.82 3.54 12.98
CA TYR A 159 -14.93 4.99 13.07
C TYR A 159 -16.40 5.46 13.00
N ALA A 160 -17.19 4.86 12.11
CA ALA A 160 -18.62 5.14 12.01
C ALA A 160 -19.40 4.72 13.28
N ALA A 161 -18.99 3.62 13.92
CA ALA A 161 -19.59 3.16 15.16
C ALA A 161 -19.17 4.00 16.39
N HIS A 162 -17.96 4.54 16.39
CA HIS A 162 -17.36 5.26 17.53
C HIS A 162 -16.65 6.55 17.08
N PRO A 163 -17.37 7.52 16.48
CA PRO A 163 -16.75 8.70 15.83
C PRO A 163 -16.07 9.66 16.80
N GLN A 164 -16.36 9.56 18.10
CA GLN A 164 -15.84 10.49 19.11
C GLN A 164 -14.61 9.98 19.88
N ASP A 165 -14.16 8.76 19.59
CA ASP A 165 -13.02 8.16 20.29
C ASP A 165 -11.66 8.64 19.76
N GLU A 166 -11.63 9.35 18.63
CA GLU A 166 -10.42 9.88 18.02
C GLU A 166 -10.28 11.39 18.24
N CYS A 167 -9.16 11.78 18.82
CA CYS A 167 -8.75 13.17 18.89
C CYS A 167 -7.76 13.45 17.75
N TRP A 168 -8.12 14.40 16.90
CA TRP A 168 -7.28 14.93 15.83
C TRP A 168 -6.62 16.22 16.32
N ASP A 169 -5.29 16.22 16.39
CA ASP A 169 -4.51 17.42 16.68
C ASP A 169 -3.57 17.62 15.49
N PHE A 170 -4.04 18.38 14.54
CA PHE A 170 -3.23 18.82 13.42
C PHE A 170 -2.69 20.20 13.77
N ASP A 171 -1.42 20.32 14.04
CA ASP A 171 -0.72 21.60 13.96
C ASP A 171 -0.78 22.07 12.51
N LEU A 172 -1.82 22.82 12.19
CA LEU A 172 -1.90 23.53 10.91
C LEU A 172 -0.73 24.51 10.89
N PRO A 173 0.16 24.46 9.88
CA PRO A 173 1.23 25.43 9.78
C PRO A 173 0.61 26.84 9.72
N GLU A 174 0.94 27.68 10.67
CA GLU A 174 0.39 29.04 10.88
C GLU A 174 0.45 29.98 9.66
N LYS A 175 1.01 29.56 8.55
CA LYS A 175 1.29 30.40 7.37
C LYS A 175 0.26 30.33 6.24
N ARG A 176 -0.91 29.70 6.40
CA ARG A 176 -1.93 29.66 5.32
C ARG A 176 -3.34 30.09 5.71
N MET A 177 -3.57 30.63 6.87
CA MET A 177 -4.80 31.35 7.14
C MET A 177 -4.54 32.87 7.10
N GLY A 178 -4.46 33.40 5.88
CA GLY A 178 -4.77 34.81 5.65
C GLY A 178 -6.16 35.05 6.22
N ALA A 179 -6.23 36.03 7.10
CA ALA A 179 -7.42 36.42 7.87
C ALA A 179 -8.70 36.41 7.01
N MET A 180 -9.53 35.39 7.16
CA MET A 180 -10.96 35.53 6.97
C MET A 180 -11.62 35.61 8.34
N PRO A 181 -12.29 36.70 8.68
CA PRO A 181 -12.98 36.82 9.95
C PRO A 181 -14.17 35.85 9.95
N MET A 182 -14.06 34.79 10.74
CA MET A 182 -15.16 33.89 11.05
C MET A 182 -16.13 34.56 12.02
N LYS A 183 -16.82 35.57 11.51
CA LYS A 183 -18.00 36.15 12.17
C LYS A 183 -19.11 36.21 11.14
N ARG A 184 -19.88 35.11 11.02
CA ARG A 184 -21.28 35.07 10.60
C ARG A 184 -21.67 33.66 10.13
N ALA A 185 -21.92 32.81 11.08
CA ALA A 185 -22.74 31.61 10.86
C ALA A 185 -23.27 31.08 12.21
N MET A 186 -23.89 32.00 12.97
CA MET A 186 -24.81 31.63 14.05
C MET A 186 -25.97 32.62 14.02
N GLN A 187 -26.88 32.38 13.13
CA GLN A 187 -28.26 32.84 13.13
C GLN A 187 -28.93 32.19 11.92
N TRP A 188 -29.54 31.07 12.17
CA TRP A 188 -30.86 30.60 11.72
C TRP A 188 -31.05 29.21 12.31
#